data_571b59047399a5bd9d86948c6d47218c
#
_entry.id   571b59047399a5bd9d86948c6d47218c
#
_cell.length_a   1.000
_cell.length_b   1.000
_cell.length_c   1.000
_cell.angle_alpha   90.00
_cell.angle_beta   90.00
_cell.angle_gamma   90.00
#
_symmetry.space_group_name_H-M   'P 1'
#
loop_
_entity.id
_entity.type
_entity.pdbx_description
1 polymer ?
#
loop_
_entity_poly.entity_id
_entity_poly.type
_entity_poly.pdbx_seq_one_letter_code
_entity_poly.pdbx_strand_id
1 'polypeptide(L)'
;MNKKNKLITIGILIISLICTVGFSVKISAPKAVYRVYLKGKSLGLIESKKELEEYIDTKQELIKDKYGVSKVYAPEDLDIVKEITFNTDVTSVDKIYKKIENESPFSIRGYKITIKNVKSTEHHTEKEEGNKTVYVLDKKVFTDSIQSAVKSFITEENYNAFANDQQPEIEDTGKII
;
A
#
# COMPACT_ATOMS: atom_id res chain seq x y z
N MET A 1 77.78 9.02 -8.13
CA MET A 1 76.54 8.19 -8.02
C MET A 1 76.51 7.33 -9.28
N ASN A 2 76.57 6.01 -9.12
CA ASN A 2 76.67 5.05 -10.22
C ASN A 2 75.39 5.07 -11.06
N LYS A 3 75.51 4.96 -12.40
CA LYS A 3 74.34 5.01 -13.34
C LYS A 3 73.23 4.06 -12.92
N LYS A 4 73.56 2.87 -12.40
CA LYS A 4 72.58 1.90 -11.86
C LYS A 4 71.78 2.46 -10.66
N ASN A 5 72.41 3.17 -9.73
CA ASN A 5 71.74 3.73 -8.58
C ASN A 5 70.77 4.88 -8.96
N LYS A 6 71.13 5.68 -9.98
CA LYS A 6 70.21 6.70 -10.53
C LYS A 6 68.96 6.09 -11.12
N LEU A 7 69.08 4.98 -11.85
CA LEU A 7 67.93 4.32 -12.44
C LEU A 7 66.99 3.71 -11.40
N ILE A 8 67.58 3.14 -10.35
CA ILE A 8 66.81 2.59 -9.21
C ILE A 8 66.06 3.67 -8.48
N THR A 9 66.72 4.81 -8.22
CA THR A 9 66.09 5.96 -7.53
C THR A 9 64.94 6.57 -8.34
N ILE A 10 65.08 6.67 -9.65
CA ILE A 10 64.02 7.12 -10.58
C ILE A 10 62.87 6.13 -10.59
N GLY A 11 63.12 4.83 -10.62
CA GLY A 11 62.10 3.79 -10.55
C GLY A 11 61.26 3.86 -9.27
N ILE A 12 61.92 4.03 -8.09
CA ILE A 12 61.24 4.17 -6.80
C ILE A 12 60.37 5.44 -6.77
N LEU A 13 60.86 6.56 -7.32
CA LEU A 13 60.12 7.80 -7.41
C LEU A 13 58.86 7.70 -8.28
N ILE A 14 58.95 6.98 -9.42
CA ILE A 14 57.82 6.76 -10.29
C ILE A 14 56.78 5.88 -9.60
N ILE A 15 57.20 4.79 -8.93
CA ILE A 15 56.31 3.89 -8.21
C ILE A 15 55.63 4.62 -7.06
N SER A 16 56.37 5.46 -6.30
CA SER A 16 55.81 6.32 -5.25
C SER A 16 54.75 7.28 -5.79
N LEU A 17 55.00 7.89 -6.95
CA LEU A 17 54.07 8.80 -7.61
C LEU A 17 52.80 8.09 -8.06
N ILE A 18 52.91 6.89 -8.61
CA ILE A 18 51.78 6.06 -9.03
C ILE A 18 50.95 5.65 -7.80
N CYS A 19 51.56 5.28 -6.69
CA CYS A 19 50.85 4.94 -5.45
C CYS A 19 50.12 6.14 -4.86
N THR A 20 50.63 7.37 -4.97
CA THR A 20 49.97 8.57 -4.43
C THR A 20 48.80 9.04 -5.31
N VAL A 21 48.86 8.86 -6.61
CA VAL A 21 47.79 9.28 -7.54
C VAL A 21 46.68 8.22 -7.66
N GLY A 22 46.99 6.94 -7.38
CA GLY A 22 46.06 5.81 -7.56
C GLY A 22 44.99 5.63 -6.49
N PHE A 23 45.07 6.31 -5.33
CA PHE A 23 44.14 6.13 -4.22
C PHE A 23 43.31 7.36 -3.92
N SER A 24 42.74 8.00 -4.94
CA SER A 24 41.59 8.88 -4.68
C SER A 24 40.34 8.01 -4.47
N VAL A 25 40.30 7.25 -3.38
CA VAL A 25 39.06 6.67 -2.89
C VAL A 25 38.15 7.84 -2.54
N LYS A 26 37.12 8.06 -3.33
CA LYS A 26 36.03 8.95 -2.92
C LYS A 26 35.40 8.32 -1.68
N ILE A 27 35.90 8.66 -0.51
CA ILE A 27 35.26 8.34 0.76
C ILE A 27 34.00 9.19 0.79
N SER A 28 32.89 8.62 0.35
CA SER A 28 31.58 9.25 0.54
C SER A 28 31.35 9.39 2.05
N ALA A 29 31.06 10.59 2.52
CA ALA A 29 30.67 10.76 3.90
C ALA A 29 29.39 9.96 4.17
N PRO A 30 29.24 9.34 5.37
CA PRO A 30 28.01 8.64 5.70
C PRO A 30 26.83 9.63 5.68
N LYS A 31 25.73 9.22 5.09
CA LYS A 31 24.49 10.01 5.02
C LYS A 31 23.47 9.45 5.99
N ALA A 32 22.68 10.34 6.60
CA ALA A 32 21.47 9.95 7.30
C ALA A 32 20.37 9.70 6.26
N VAL A 33 19.79 8.50 6.29
CA VAL A 33 18.69 8.04 5.43
C VAL A 33 17.64 7.38 6.30
N TYR A 34 16.53 7.02 5.71
CA TYR A 34 15.44 6.32 6.39
C TYR A 34 15.13 5.02 5.67
N ARG A 35 15.15 3.90 6.40
CA ARG A 35 14.71 2.62 5.88
C ARG A 35 13.24 2.43 6.16
N VAL A 36 12.49 2.11 5.13
CA VAL A 36 11.05 1.83 5.20
C VAL A 36 10.85 0.34 5.29
N TYR A 37 10.08 -0.09 6.28
CA TYR A 37 9.67 -1.47 6.48
C TYR A 37 8.16 -1.57 6.41
N LEU A 38 7.67 -2.70 5.87
CA LEU A 38 6.28 -3.08 5.94
C LEU A 38 6.21 -4.55 6.38
N LYS A 39 5.52 -4.82 7.47
CA LYS A 39 5.43 -6.16 8.09
C LYS A 39 6.83 -6.79 8.31
N GLY A 40 7.79 -5.98 8.76
CA GLY A 40 9.17 -6.38 9.01
C GLY A 40 10.05 -6.55 7.76
N LYS A 41 9.50 -6.46 6.55
CA LYS A 41 10.25 -6.53 5.29
C LYS A 41 10.70 -5.14 4.84
N SER A 42 12.00 -4.98 4.51
CA SER A 42 12.52 -3.73 3.98
C SER A 42 12.03 -3.47 2.56
N LEU A 43 11.43 -2.31 2.33
CA LEU A 43 10.99 -1.84 1.02
C LEU A 43 12.04 -1.01 0.29
N GLY A 44 12.99 -0.39 1.05
CA GLY A 44 14.07 0.42 0.51
C GLY A 44 14.49 1.55 1.43
N LEU A 45 15.43 2.38 0.95
CA LEU A 45 15.94 3.57 1.62
C LEU A 45 15.34 4.81 0.96
N ILE A 46 14.99 5.82 1.76
CA ILE A 46 14.57 7.15 1.31
C ILE A 46 15.44 8.23 1.98
N GLU A 47 15.52 9.39 1.37
CA GLU A 47 16.29 10.51 1.94
C GLU A 47 15.54 11.22 3.07
N SER A 48 14.22 11.31 2.97
CA SER A 48 13.39 12.08 3.90
C SER A 48 12.16 11.30 4.33
N LYS A 49 12.04 11.09 5.65
CA LYS A 49 10.82 10.55 6.26
C LYS A 49 9.65 11.50 6.05
N LYS A 50 9.86 12.79 6.25
CA LYS A 50 8.84 13.82 6.11
C LYS A 50 8.23 13.85 4.71
N GLU A 51 9.05 13.73 3.67
CA GLU A 51 8.57 13.68 2.28
C GLU A 51 7.68 12.48 2.00
N LEU A 52 8.01 11.30 2.56
CA LEU A 52 7.14 10.14 2.44
C LEU A 52 5.83 10.32 3.20
N GLU A 53 5.88 10.88 4.41
CA GLU A 53 4.67 11.16 5.21
C GLU A 53 3.75 12.15 4.47
N GLU A 54 4.27 13.27 3.96
CA GLU A 54 3.51 14.25 3.18
C GLU A 54 2.92 13.65 1.88
N TYR A 55 3.68 12.75 1.24
CA TYR A 55 3.18 12.05 0.05
C TYR A 55 2.03 11.09 0.41
N ILE A 56 2.17 10.34 1.50
CA ILE A 56 1.11 9.46 2.02
C ILE A 56 -0.13 10.27 2.36
N ASP A 57 0.02 11.38 3.09
CA ASP A 57 -1.09 12.25 3.47
C ASP A 57 -1.84 12.78 2.24
N THR A 58 -1.10 13.24 1.23
CA THR A 58 -1.69 13.68 -0.05
C THR A 58 -2.50 12.57 -0.71
N LYS A 59 -1.99 11.33 -0.72
CA LYS A 59 -2.71 10.19 -1.28
C LYS A 59 -3.94 9.82 -0.47
N GLN A 60 -3.87 9.93 0.86
CA GLN A 60 -5.03 9.69 1.74
C GLN A 60 -6.13 10.73 1.50
N GLU A 61 -5.79 12.02 1.32
CA GLU A 61 -6.79 13.05 0.98
C GLU A 61 -7.49 12.72 -0.36
N LEU A 62 -6.74 12.32 -1.39
CA LEU A 62 -7.34 11.89 -2.65
C LEU A 62 -8.31 10.70 -2.50
N ILE A 63 -7.99 9.76 -1.61
CA ILE A 63 -8.89 8.63 -1.30
C ILE A 63 -10.13 9.14 -0.56
N LYS A 64 -9.98 10.04 0.42
CA LYS A 64 -11.11 10.64 1.15
C LYS A 64 -12.07 11.34 0.19
N ASP A 65 -11.54 12.17 -0.69
CA ASP A 65 -12.33 12.92 -1.68
C ASP A 65 -13.06 11.97 -2.65
N LYS A 66 -12.32 10.96 -3.17
CA LYS A 66 -12.87 10.00 -4.12
C LYS A 66 -14.06 9.22 -3.56
N TYR A 67 -13.98 8.83 -2.29
CA TYR A 67 -14.97 7.95 -1.66
C TYR A 67 -15.91 8.70 -0.69
N GLY A 68 -15.72 9.99 -0.48
CA GLY A 68 -16.54 10.80 0.43
C GLY A 68 -16.42 10.35 1.89
N VAL A 69 -15.24 9.87 2.32
CA VAL A 69 -15.01 9.34 3.66
C VAL A 69 -14.13 10.28 4.48
N SER A 70 -14.35 10.31 5.79
CA SER A 70 -13.57 11.17 6.70
C SER A 70 -12.22 10.56 7.11
N LYS A 71 -12.03 9.25 6.93
CA LYS A 71 -10.83 8.55 7.40
C LYS A 71 -10.37 7.47 6.44
N VAL A 72 -9.04 7.46 6.22
CA VAL A 72 -8.31 6.39 5.54
C VAL A 72 -7.36 5.75 6.54
N TYR A 73 -7.23 4.46 6.50
CA TYR A 73 -6.35 3.68 7.38
C TYR A 73 -5.09 3.30 6.63
N ALA A 74 -3.95 3.62 7.21
CA ALA A 74 -2.66 3.17 6.70
C ALA A 74 -2.50 1.65 6.91
N PRO A 75 -1.62 1.01 6.14
CA PRO A 75 -1.22 -0.37 6.37
C PRO A 75 -0.69 -0.55 7.80
N GLU A 76 -1.00 -1.69 8.40
CA GLU A 76 -0.43 -2.09 9.68
C GLU A 76 1.06 -2.42 9.51
N ASP A 77 1.85 -2.22 10.58
CA ASP A 77 3.29 -2.52 10.63
C ASP A 77 4.13 -1.78 9.56
N LEU A 78 3.74 -0.53 9.24
CA LEU A 78 4.55 0.39 8.43
C LEU A 78 5.50 1.16 9.36
N ASP A 79 6.81 0.87 9.29
CA ASP A 79 7.84 1.49 10.10
C ASP A 79 8.84 2.26 9.25
N ILE A 80 9.30 3.41 9.76
CA ILE A 80 10.31 4.26 9.12
C ILE A 80 11.44 4.52 10.10
N VAL A 81 12.57 3.85 9.89
CA VAL A 81 13.71 3.85 10.81
C VAL A 81 14.87 4.67 10.23
N LYS A 82 15.40 5.61 11.03
CA LYS A 82 16.60 6.38 10.65
C LYS A 82 17.84 5.49 10.72
N GLU A 83 18.65 5.53 9.66
CA GLU A 83 19.96 4.86 9.60
C GLU A 83 21.03 5.83 9.10
N ILE A 84 22.28 5.50 9.44
CA ILE A 84 23.47 6.16 8.89
C ILE A 84 24.16 5.13 7.99
N THR A 85 24.35 5.47 6.73
CA THR A 85 24.90 4.53 5.75
C THR A 85 25.83 5.22 4.75
N PHE A 86 26.76 4.46 4.20
CA PHE A 86 27.56 4.85 3.02
C PHE A 86 26.85 4.50 1.70
N ASN A 87 25.76 3.75 1.77
CA ASN A 87 24.95 3.40 0.59
C ASN A 87 24.20 4.65 0.11
N THR A 88 24.38 4.99 -1.15
CA THR A 88 23.74 6.12 -1.82
C THR A 88 22.51 5.71 -2.64
N ASP A 89 22.18 4.41 -2.69
CA ASP A 89 21.06 3.87 -3.47
C ASP A 89 19.75 4.12 -2.72
N VAL A 90 19.26 5.36 -2.81
CA VAL A 90 17.94 5.73 -2.28
C VAL A 90 16.86 5.50 -3.33
N THR A 91 15.71 5.10 -2.86
CA THR A 91 14.51 4.91 -3.67
C THR A 91 13.63 6.15 -3.56
N SER A 92 13.06 6.61 -4.67
CA SER A 92 12.13 7.75 -4.64
C SER A 92 10.85 7.40 -3.87
N VAL A 93 10.26 8.42 -3.26
CA VAL A 93 9.08 8.30 -2.40
C VAL A 93 7.89 7.67 -3.13
N ASP A 94 7.66 8.03 -4.39
CA ASP A 94 6.60 7.46 -5.24
C ASP A 94 6.76 5.94 -5.45
N LYS A 95 8.01 5.46 -5.62
CA LYS A 95 8.29 4.03 -5.75
C LYS A 95 8.10 3.27 -4.44
N ILE A 96 8.49 3.88 -3.31
CA ILE A 96 8.24 3.30 -1.99
C ILE A 96 6.73 3.22 -1.75
N TYR A 97 6.00 4.30 -2.01
CA TYR A 97 4.54 4.32 -1.86
C TYR A 97 3.86 3.22 -2.69
N LYS A 98 4.25 3.05 -3.96
CA LYS A 98 3.74 1.97 -4.81
C LYS A 98 4.01 0.58 -4.25
N LYS A 99 5.18 0.36 -3.63
CA LYS A 99 5.49 -0.92 -2.96
C LYS A 99 4.59 -1.14 -1.74
N ILE A 100 4.35 -0.09 -0.94
CA ILE A 100 3.43 -0.14 0.19
C ILE A 100 2.02 -0.51 -0.31
N GLU A 101 1.51 0.20 -1.31
CA GLU A 101 0.19 0.01 -1.89
C GLU A 101 -0.01 -1.40 -2.46
N ASN A 102 1.00 -1.95 -3.15
CA ASN A 102 0.95 -3.28 -3.72
C ASN A 102 0.99 -4.41 -2.68
N GLU A 103 1.73 -4.23 -1.57
CA GLU A 103 1.85 -5.25 -0.53
C GLU A 103 0.75 -5.17 0.52
N SER A 104 0.26 -3.97 0.81
CA SER A 104 -0.81 -3.73 1.78
C SER A 104 -1.45 -2.37 1.47
N PRO A 105 -2.55 -2.35 0.71
CA PRO A 105 -3.18 -1.11 0.30
C PRO A 105 -3.78 -0.34 1.48
N PHE A 106 -3.92 0.96 1.30
CA PHE A 106 -4.68 1.82 2.21
C PHE A 106 -6.15 1.42 2.16
N SER A 107 -6.82 1.46 3.29
CA SER A 107 -8.20 0.98 3.40
C SER A 107 -9.13 2.03 4.00
N ILE A 108 -10.41 1.91 3.69
CA ILE A 108 -11.49 2.72 4.24
C ILE A 108 -12.49 1.81 4.96
N ARG A 109 -13.29 2.39 5.86
CA ARG A 109 -14.35 1.65 6.54
C ARG A 109 -15.55 1.48 5.63
N GLY A 110 -16.16 0.29 5.66
CA GLY A 110 -17.37 -0.02 4.93
C GLY A 110 -18.07 -1.24 5.49
N TYR A 111 -19.08 -1.72 4.77
CA TYR A 111 -19.89 -2.87 5.14
C TYR A 111 -19.76 -3.96 4.09
N LYS A 112 -19.62 -5.18 4.54
CA LYS A 112 -19.72 -6.39 3.72
C LYS A 112 -21.15 -6.91 3.78
N ILE A 113 -21.77 -7.03 2.64
CA ILE A 113 -23.13 -7.58 2.52
C ILE A 113 -23.03 -8.92 1.78
N THR A 114 -23.50 -9.97 2.43
CA THR A 114 -23.55 -11.31 1.82
C THR A 114 -24.97 -11.59 1.37
N ILE A 115 -25.14 -11.71 0.07
CA ILE A 115 -26.41 -12.12 -0.57
C ILE A 115 -26.37 -13.62 -0.65
N LYS A 116 -27.20 -14.29 0.15
CA LYS A 116 -27.37 -15.75 0.13
C LYS A 116 -28.31 -16.13 -1.02
N ASN A 117 -27.94 -17.13 -1.81
CA ASN A 117 -28.85 -17.68 -2.79
C ASN A 117 -29.99 -18.41 -2.07
N VAL A 118 -31.19 -17.86 -2.16
CA VAL A 118 -32.41 -18.56 -1.80
C VAL A 118 -32.65 -19.58 -2.91
N LYS A 119 -32.59 -20.88 -2.61
CA LYS A 119 -32.98 -21.93 -3.57
C LYS A 119 -34.45 -21.70 -3.94
N SER A 120 -34.70 -21.28 -5.17
CA SER A 120 -36.05 -21.34 -5.73
C SER A 120 -36.46 -22.81 -5.87
N THR A 121 -37.55 -23.20 -5.22
CA THR A 121 -38.08 -24.57 -5.26
C THR A 121 -38.84 -24.86 -6.55
N GLU A 122 -38.85 -23.95 -7.51
CA GLU A 122 -39.56 -24.12 -8.79
C GLU A 122 -38.58 -24.09 -9.97
N HIS A 123 -38.39 -25.21 -10.55
CA HIS A 123 -37.68 -25.58 -11.78
C HIS A 123 -36.27 -26.17 -11.63
N HIS A 124 -36.27 -27.49 -11.90
CA HIS A 124 -35.14 -28.39 -12.07
C HIS A 124 -34.05 -27.87 -13.01
N THR A 125 -33.07 -27.21 -12.49
CA THR A 125 -31.64 -27.28 -12.90
C THR A 125 -30.82 -26.63 -11.81
N GLU A 126 -30.29 -27.44 -10.90
CA GLU A 126 -29.40 -27.01 -9.82
C GLU A 126 -28.05 -26.57 -10.41
N LYS A 127 -27.88 -25.29 -10.64
CA LYS A 127 -26.56 -24.63 -10.54
C LYS A 127 -26.55 -23.93 -9.21
N GLU A 128 -25.78 -24.44 -8.26
CA GLU A 128 -25.42 -23.72 -7.04
C GLU A 128 -24.60 -22.48 -7.42
N GLU A 129 -25.26 -21.37 -7.70
CA GLU A 129 -24.59 -20.07 -7.67
C GLU A 129 -24.32 -19.75 -6.21
N GLY A 130 -23.04 -19.75 -5.80
CA GLY A 130 -22.62 -19.47 -4.44
C GLY A 130 -23.04 -18.08 -3.96
N ASN A 131 -22.90 -17.82 -2.66
CA ASN A 131 -23.17 -16.53 -2.04
C ASN A 131 -22.42 -15.39 -2.76
N LYS A 132 -23.10 -14.28 -3.02
CA LYS A 132 -22.50 -13.07 -3.59
C LYS A 132 -22.14 -12.09 -2.47
N THR A 133 -20.92 -11.62 -2.47
CA THR A 133 -20.45 -10.62 -1.50
C THR A 133 -20.30 -9.27 -2.20
N VAL A 134 -20.87 -8.22 -1.60
CA VAL A 134 -20.77 -6.83 -2.05
C VAL A 134 -20.22 -5.98 -0.91
N TYR A 135 -19.30 -5.07 -1.21
CA TYR A 135 -18.79 -4.09 -0.26
C TYR A 135 -19.38 -2.72 -0.56
N VAL A 136 -19.90 -2.05 0.46
CA VAL A 136 -20.54 -0.74 0.35
C VAL A 136 -20.06 0.21 1.43
N LEU A 137 -20.07 1.51 1.14
CA LEU A 137 -19.66 2.54 2.10
C LEU A 137 -20.79 2.90 3.06
N ASP A 138 -22.02 2.87 2.59
CA ASP A 138 -23.21 3.22 3.38
C ASP A 138 -24.26 2.09 3.28
N LYS A 139 -24.49 1.47 4.44
CA LYS A 139 -25.49 0.40 4.58
C LYS A 139 -26.90 0.89 4.25
N LYS A 140 -27.24 2.09 4.72
CA LYS A 140 -28.60 2.63 4.56
C LYS A 140 -28.90 2.94 3.10
N VAL A 141 -28.00 3.63 2.41
CA VAL A 141 -28.14 3.94 0.99
C VAL A 141 -28.29 2.66 0.16
N PHE A 142 -27.51 1.62 0.47
CA PHE A 142 -27.62 0.34 -0.22
C PHE A 142 -28.97 -0.33 0.04
N THR A 143 -29.42 -0.44 1.30
CA THR A 143 -30.70 -1.06 1.65
C THR A 143 -31.87 -0.31 1.06
N ASP A 144 -31.87 1.03 1.12
CA ASP A 144 -32.90 1.88 0.54
C ASP A 144 -32.98 1.72 -0.99
N SER A 145 -31.82 1.58 -1.65
CA SER A 145 -31.75 1.35 -3.10
C SER A 145 -32.33 -0.01 -3.49
N ILE A 146 -31.99 -1.07 -2.76
CA ILE A 146 -32.57 -2.41 -2.98
C ILE A 146 -34.06 -2.38 -2.71
N GLN A 147 -34.52 -1.77 -1.61
CA GLN A 147 -35.93 -1.65 -1.28
C GLN A 147 -36.69 -0.91 -2.39
N SER A 148 -36.17 0.20 -2.89
CA SER A 148 -36.77 0.97 -3.97
C SER A 148 -36.86 0.16 -5.27
N ALA A 149 -35.82 -0.59 -5.60
CA ALA A 149 -35.80 -1.45 -6.75
C ALA A 149 -36.86 -2.55 -6.65
N VAL A 150 -36.95 -3.23 -5.49
CA VAL A 150 -37.94 -4.30 -5.27
C VAL A 150 -39.37 -3.75 -5.31
N LYS A 151 -39.63 -2.61 -4.64
CA LYS A 151 -40.96 -1.95 -4.64
C LYS A 151 -41.41 -1.48 -6.03
N SER A 152 -40.52 -1.36 -7.00
CA SER A 152 -40.90 -1.05 -8.39
C SER A 152 -41.54 -2.24 -9.10
N PHE A 153 -41.39 -3.46 -8.60
CA PHE A 153 -41.92 -4.69 -9.20
C PHE A 153 -43.06 -5.33 -8.39
N ILE A 154 -43.20 -5.01 -7.09
CA ILE A 154 -44.19 -5.58 -6.20
C ILE A 154 -44.93 -4.48 -5.43
N THR A 155 -46.15 -4.80 -4.94
CA THR A 155 -46.88 -3.84 -4.08
C THR A 155 -46.20 -3.66 -2.74
N GLU A 156 -46.44 -2.53 -2.09
CA GLU A 156 -45.88 -2.23 -0.77
C GLU A 156 -46.32 -3.24 0.29
N GLU A 157 -47.57 -3.75 0.21
CA GLU A 157 -48.09 -4.76 1.11
C GLU A 157 -47.32 -6.10 0.96
N ASN A 158 -47.08 -6.54 -0.25
CA ASN A 158 -46.29 -7.76 -0.52
C ASN A 158 -44.83 -7.59 -0.12
N TYR A 159 -44.27 -6.39 -0.29
CA TYR A 159 -42.92 -6.09 0.17
C TYR A 159 -42.80 -6.19 1.68
N ASN A 160 -43.74 -5.60 2.43
CA ASN A 160 -43.71 -5.60 3.89
C ASN A 160 -43.90 -7.01 4.46
N ALA A 161 -44.74 -7.86 3.84
CA ALA A 161 -44.84 -9.25 4.23
C ALA A 161 -43.53 -10.02 4.04
N PHE A 162 -42.84 -9.80 2.92
CA PHE A 162 -41.55 -10.43 2.65
C PHE A 162 -40.42 -9.90 3.57
N ALA A 163 -40.36 -8.58 3.80
CA ALA A 163 -39.31 -7.96 4.60
C ALA A 163 -39.35 -8.34 6.09
N ASN A 164 -40.53 -8.70 6.60
CA ASN A 164 -40.68 -9.17 7.98
C ASN A 164 -40.13 -10.60 8.18
N ASP A 165 -40.05 -11.40 7.12
CA ASP A 165 -39.58 -12.79 7.19
C ASP A 165 -38.08 -12.93 6.92
N GLN A 166 -37.45 -11.94 6.26
CA GLN A 166 -36.07 -12.06 5.80
C GLN A 166 -35.22 -10.83 6.17
N GLN A 167 -34.39 -10.97 7.18
CA GLN A 167 -33.37 -9.95 7.49
C GLN A 167 -32.01 -10.32 6.83
N PRO A 168 -31.41 -9.43 6.02
CA PRO A 168 -30.08 -9.69 5.48
C PRO A 168 -29.04 -9.66 6.60
N GLU A 169 -28.09 -10.61 6.57
CA GLU A 169 -26.90 -10.55 7.41
C GLU A 169 -25.97 -9.45 6.89
N ILE A 170 -25.76 -8.41 7.70
CA ILE A 170 -24.89 -7.29 7.40
C ILE A 170 -23.84 -7.18 8.49
N GLU A 171 -22.58 -7.37 8.11
CA GLU A 171 -21.44 -7.27 9.01
C GLU A 171 -20.68 -5.97 8.78
N ASP A 172 -20.29 -5.28 9.86
CA ASP A 172 -19.30 -4.21 9.82
C ASP A 172 -17.91 -4.85 9.72
N THR A 173 -17.28 -4.78 8.56
CA THR A 173 -15.95 -5.36 8.35
C THR A 173 -14.81 -4.43 8.78
N GLY A 174 -15.15 -3.23 9.24
CA GLY A 174 -14.21 -2.24 9.71
C GLY A 174 -13.40 -1.57 8.62
N LYS A 175 -12.76 -2.32 7.72
CA LYS A 175 -11.90 -1.76 6.67
C LYS A 175 -12.15 -2.44 5.33
N ILE A 176 -12.33 -1.63 4.28
CA ILE A 176 -12.38 -2.06 2.88
C ILE A 176 -11.47 -1.17 2.03
N ILE A 177 -11.04 -1.68 0.90
CA ILE A 177 -10.08 -0.99 0.02
C ILE A 177 -10.81 -0.05 -0.93
#